data_ada3ad86aa14b41d7893cbee0cbf4798
#
_entry.id   ada3ad86aa14b41d7893cbee0cbf4798
#
_cell.length_a   1.000
_cell.length_b   1.000
_cell.length_c   1.000
_cell.angle_alpha   90.00
_cell.angle_beta   90.00
_cell.angle_gamma   90.00
#
_symmetry.space_group_name_H-M   'P 1'
#
loop_
_entity.id
_entity.type
_entity.pdbx_description
1 polymer ?
#
loop_
_entity_poly.entity_id
_entity_poly.type
_entity_poly.pdbx_seq_one_letter_code
_entity_poly.pdbx_strand_id
1 'polypeptide(L)'
;MKKIFTLAAASALAATSLSAQAQITLDGKVTAAEIATANTAGKYQLVSSYAGTHSVADKGLKTLYVGSSATKLYIAVVGSFEQSDSFPAVVGYLNVPGQTGVSAGTKLAGGAAGDSPLKITPTMDFEVDYGVRLTFDKDITKSAYFSYADYTKGNAAPVPDTYQGGADKTGVAITATTTTGPLLGARVAYLPSTSLATNTTNTGVEFEFDLAALGLAPNSQVNMFFAYTNDGGVFTSDTFPPIAGQTTALAPNQDFTAISGNQFLTYQLGTGVLASRSEVAAALRFGVYPNPGAAVAVNYTVPQGQQQVALSVFDATGKQVRSLREAQAGGAHSYKLANLSAGIYVVKLNVGGQQTSSKVVIE
;
A
#
# COMPACT_ATOMS: atom_id res chain seq x y z
N MET A 1 -62.91 36.29 -29.98
CA MET A 1 -61.45 36.23 -30.26
C MET A 1 -60.74 35.80 -28.98
N LYS A 2 -60.35 34.48 -28.91
CA LYS A 2 -59.62 33.94 -27.75
C LYS A 2 -58.14 33.94 -28.16
N LYS A 3 -57.29 34.66 -27.40
CA LYS A 3 -55.86 34.64 -27.56
C LYS A 3 -55.27 33.47 -26.80
N ILE A 4 -54.68 32.52 -27.50
CA ILE A 4 -53.90 31.40 -26.91
C ILE A 4 -52.49 31.89 -26.69
N PHE A 5 -52.03 31.93 -25.45
CA PHE A 5 -50.63 32.14 -25.10
C PHE A 5 -49.92 30.80 -25.10
N THR A 6 -49.01 30.61 -26.04
CA THR A 6 -48.12 29.45 -26.05
C THR A 6 -46.91 29.76 -25.18
N LEU A 7 -46.79 29.05 -24.10
CA LEU A 7 -45.64 29.12 -23.17
C LEU A 7 -44.55 28.15 -23.71
N ALA A 8 -43.49 28.72 -24.29
CA ALA A 8 -42.33 27.95 -24.68
C ALA A 8 -41.43 27.73 -23.44
N ALA A 9 -41.42 26.51 -22.95
CA ALA A 9 -40.47 26.11 -21.93
C ALA A 9 -39.10 25.81 -22.57
N ALA A 10 -38.14 26.70 -22.36
CA ALA A 10 -36.75 26.45 -22.70
C ALA A 10 -36.10 25.59 -21.62
N SER A 11 -35.97 24.29 -21.88
CA SER A 11 -35.16 23.39 -21.04
C SER A 11 -33.69 23.64 -21.35
N ALA A 12 -33.00 24.36 -20.46
CA ALA A 12 -31.55 24.45 -20.47
C ALA A 12 -30.97 23.09 -20.05
N LEU A 13 -30.47 22.30 -20.99
CA LEU A 13 -29.60 21.18 -20.71
C LEU A 13 -28.28 21.75 -20.16
N ALA A 14 -28.09 21.66 -18.83
CA ALA A 14 -26.78 21.83 -18.24
C ALA A 14 -25.94 20.60 -18.61
N ALA A 15 -25.15 20.73 -19.68
CA ALA A 15 -24.10 19.77 -19.97
C ALA A 15 -23.03 19.92 -18.88
N THR A 16 -23.14 19.10 -17.82
CA THR A 16 -22.02 18.90 -16.90
C THR A 16 -20.94 18.19 -17.72
N SER A 17 -19.89 18.91 -18.08
CA SER A 17 -18.67 18.32 -18.61
C SER A 17 -18.11 17.43 -17.49
N LEU A 18 -18.42 16.15 -17.52
CA LEU A 18 -17.66 15.13 -16.81
C LEU A 18 -16.25 15.19 -17.42
N SER A 19 -15.34 15.92 -16.78
CA SER A 19 -13.93 15.78 -17.08
C SER A 19 -13.63 14.29 -16.90
N ALA A 20 -13.28 13.60 -17.97
CA ALA A 20 -12.78 12.24 -17.90
C ALA A 20 -11.54 12.29 -17.02
N GLN A 21 -11.68 11.89 -15.76
CA GLN A 21 -10.54 11.77 -14.86
C GLN A 21 -9.67 10.66 -15.43
N ALA A 22 -8.38 10.95 -15.62
CA ALA A 22 -7.44 9.94 -16.09
C ALA A 22 -7.55 8.72 -15.16
N GLN A 23 -7.92 7.58 -15.71
CA GLN A 23 -7.97 6.30 -14.99
C GLN A 23 -6.58 5.69 -14.98
N ILE A 24 -6.35 4.74 -14.08
CA ILE A 24 -5.12 3.95 -14.06
C ILE A 24 -4.95 3.26 -15.40
N THR A 25 -3.78 3.44 -16.02
CA THR A 25 -3.35 2.76 -17.24
C THR A 25 -2.28 1.76 -16.84
N LEU A 26 -2.49 0.49 -17.13
CA LEU A 26 -1.53 -0.56 -16.77
C LEU A 26 -0.39 -0.57 -17.80
N ASP A 27 0.66 0.22 -17.55
CA ASP A 27 1.79 0.42 -18.48
C ASP A 27 3.17 0.38 -17.80
N GLY A 28 3.22 -0.11 -16.55
CA GLY A 28 4.45 -0.27 -15.78
C GLY A 28 4.98 1.04 -15.19
N LYS A 29 4.18 2.10 -15.14
CA LYS A 29 4.57 3.37 -14.49
C LYS A 29 3.37 4.07 -13.87
N VAL A 30 3.62 4.81 -12.80
CA VAL A 30 2.61 5.60 -12.11
C VAL A 30 2.81 7.07 -12.43
N THR A 31 1.91 7.66 -13.22
CA THR A 31 1.95 9.06 -13.58
C THR A 31 1.28 9.96 -12.54
N ALA A 32 1.64 11.23 -12.49
CA ALA A 32 1.00 12.20 -11.59
C ALA A 32 -0.52 12.32 -11.83
N ALA A 33 -0.97 12.09 -13.08
CA ALA A 33 -2.38 12.14 -13.44
C ALA A 33 -3.18 10.96 -12.87
N GLU A 34 -2.54 9.85 -12.54
CA GLU A 34 -3.14 8.64 -11.97
C GLU A 34 -3.17 8.65 -10.45
N ILE A 35 -2.44 9.57 -9.81
CA ILE A 35 -2.38 9.67 -8.36
C ILE A 35 -3.45 10.64 -7.85
N ALA A 36 -4.11 10.26 -6.75
CA ALA A 36 -5.00 11.12 -6.00
C ALA A 36 -4.54 11.23 -4.55
N THR A 37 -4.75 12.42 -3.95
CA THR A 37 -4.46 12.67 -2.52
C THR A 37 -5.52 12.11 -1.58
N ALA A 38 -6.72 11.84 -2.11
CA ALA A 38 -7.80 11.15 -1.43
C ALA A 38 -8.22 9.94 -2.25
N ASN A 39 -8.84 8.95 -1.60
CA ASN A 39 -9.32 7.79 -2.32
C ASN A 39 -10.33 8.19 -3.40
N THR A 40 -9.95 7.97 -4.62
CA THR A 40 -10.74 8.27 -5.82
C THR A 40 -10.77 7.02 -6.68
N ALA A 41 -11.96 6.55 -7.04
CA ALA A 41 -12.12 5.35 -7.86
C ALA A 41 -11.31 5.46 -9.17
N GLY A 42 -10.52 4.42 -9.47
CA GLY A 42 -9.65 4.38 -10.64
C GLY A 42 -8.39 5.24 -10.54
N LYS A 43 -8.00 5.66 -9.33
CA LYS A 43 -6.76 6.38 -9.04
C LYS A 43 -5.91 5.64 -8.03
N TYR A 44 -4.61 5.84 -8.13
CA TYR A 44 -3.64 5.40 -7.14
C TYR A 44 -3.61 6.32 -5.91
N GLN A 45 -3.41 5.70 -4.76
CA GLN A 45 -2.96 6.37 -3.54
C GLN A 45 -1.56 5.87 -3.21
N LEU A 46 -0.70 6.76 -2.74
CA LEU A 46 0.56 6.39 -2.12
C LEU A 46 0.25 5.69 -0.79
N VAL A 47 0.69 4.43 -0.66
CA VAL A 47 0.44 3.58 0.51
C VAL A 47 1.68 3.48 1.38
N SER A 48 2.84 3.31 0.76
CA SER A 48 4.11 3.18 1.48
C SER A 48 5.26 3.72 0.65
N SER A 49 6.32 4.18 1.32
CA SER A 49 7.58 4.60 0.70
C SER A 49 8.73 3.96 1.44
N TYR A 50 9.69 3.42 0.70
CA TYR A 50 10.91 2.91 1.27
C TYR A 50 11.96 4.03 1.37
N ALA A 51 12.37 4.34 2.58
CA ALA A 51 13.39 5.35 2.87
C ALA A 51 14.58 4.76 3.66
N GLY A 52 14.66 3.43 3.73
CA GLY A 52 15.73 2.71 4.39
C GLY A 52 17.00 2.60 3.52
N THR A 53 17.98 1.88 4.03
CA THR A 53 19.19 1.52 3.28
C THR A 53 18.90 0.24 2.50
N HIS A 54 19.14 0.29 1.19
CA HIS A 54 19.00 -0.88 0.33
C HIS A 54 20.19 -1.84 0.52
N SER A 55 19.95 -3.13 0.74
CA SER A 55 21.01 -4.14 0.82
C SER A 55 21.63 -4.47 -0.55
N VAL A 56 20.93 -4.12 -1.63
CA VAL A 56 21.45 -4.18 -3.00
C VAL A 56 21.65 -2.76 -3.51
N ALA A 57 22.89 -2.42 -3.88
CA ALA A 57 23.22 -1.07 -4.27
C ALA A 57 22.38 -0.57 -5.45
N ASP A 58 21.71 0.55 -5.27
CA ASP A 58 20.86 1.23 -6.28
C ASP A 58 19.74 0.35 -6.88
N LYS A 59 19.36 -0.72 -6.18
CA LYS A 59 18.24 -1.62 -6.53
C LYS A 59 17.31 -1.81 -5.35
N GLY A 60 16.03 -2.04 -5.65
CA GLY A 60 15.02 -2.33 -4.62
C GLY A 60 13.73 -1.53 -4.77
N LEU A 61 12.98 -1.49 -3.70
CA LEU A 61 11.69 -0.82 -3.59
C LEU A 61 11.86 0.70 -3.41
N LYS A 62 10.95 1.47 -4.01
CA LYS A 62 10.87 2.92 -3.83
C LYS A 62 9.54 3.34 -3.22
N THR A 63 8.43 3.02 -3.89
CA THR A 63 7.07 3.38 -3.46
C THR A 63 6.08 2.28 -3.80
N LEU A 64 5.05 2.15 -2.96
CA LEU A 64 3.90 1.31 -3.18
C LEU A 64 2.66 2.20 -3.35
N TYR A 65 1.97 2.02 -4.45
CA TYR A 65 0.69 2.64 -4.71
C TYR A 65 -0.39 1.56 -4.81
N VAL A 66 -1.56 1.87 -4.29
CA VAL A 66 -2.74 1.00 -4.42
C VAL A 66 -3.92 1.84 -4.87
N GLY A 67 -4.72 1.31 -5.75
CA GLY A 67 -5.95 1.92 -6.22
C GLY A 67 -7.05 0.90 -6.40
N SER A 68 -8.29 1.34 -6.42
CA SER A 68 -9.43 0.48 -6.72
C SER A 68 -10.46 1.18 -7.60
N SER A 69 -11.17 0.39 -8.37
CA SER A 69 -12.38 0.81 -9.08
C SER A 69 -13.57 -0.04 -8.60
N ALA A 70 -14.71 0.09 -9.25
CA ALA A 70 -15.87 -0.75 -8.95
C ALA A 70 -15.62 -2.25 -9.18
N THR A 71 -14.63 -2.61 -10.03
CA THR A 71 -14.40 -4.01 -10.44
C THR A 71 -12.96 -4.46 -10.31
N LYS A 72 -12.01 -3.55 -10.03
CA LYS A 72 -10.58 -3.86 -10.05
C LYS A 72 -9.86 -3.36 -8.81
N LEU A 73 -8.85 -4.12 -8.40
CA LEU A 73 -7.78 -3.73 -7.47
C LEU A 73 -6.51 -3.54 -8.28
N TYR A 74 -5.84 -2.40 -8.09
CA TYR A 74 -4.57 -2.06 -8.73
C TYR A 74 -3.49 -1.93 -7.67
N ILE A 75 -2.34 -2.53 -7.91
CA ILE A 75 -1.18 -2.44 -7.03
C ILE A 75 0.04 -2.11 -7.87
N ALA A 76 0.69 -0.98 -7.60
CA ALA A 76 1.92 -0.60 -8.30
C ALA A 76 3.10 -0.57 -7.33
N VAL A 77 4.10 -1.39 -7.63
CA VAL A 77 5.36 -1.49 -6.90
C VAL A 77 6.43 -0.78 -7.73
N VAL A 78 6.72 0.46 -7.35
CA VAL A 78 7.74 1.28 -8.03
C VAL A 78 9.12 0.96 -7.45
N GLY A 79 10.10 0.80 -8.33
CA GLY A 79 11.46 0.48 -7.91
C GLY A 79 12.42 0.28 -9.08
N SER A 80 13.61 -0.24 -8.77
CA SER A 80 14.60 -0.70 -9.75
C SER A 80 15.02 -2.12 -9.36
N PHE A 81 14.69 -3.11 -10.19
CA PHE A 81 14.70 -4.49 -9.73
C PHE A 81 15.74 -5.38 -10.43
N GLU A 82 16.08 -5.07 -11.67
CA GLU A 82 16.92 -5.94 -12.48
C GLU A 82 18.39 -5.94 -12.06
N GLN A 83 18.98 -7.10 -12.06
CA GLN A 83 20.39 -7.32 -11.82
C GLN A 83 20.97 -8.16 -12.99
N SER A 84 22.19 -7.87 -13.40
CA SER A 84 22.81 -8.46 -14.59
C SER A 84 23.24 -9.93 -14.44
N ASP A 85 23.29 -10.42 -13.20
CA ASP A 85 23.86 -11.72 -12.85
C ASP A 85 22.93 -12.60 -12.02
N SER A 86 21.70 -12.17 -11.79
CA SER A 86 20.75 -12.85 -10.93
C SER A 86 19.30 -12.73 -11.42
N PHE A 87 18.39 -13.46 -10.80
CA PHE A 87 16.95 -13.44 -11.05
C PHE A 87 16.19 -12.91 -9.83
N PRO A 88 16.34 -11.64 -9.49
CA PRO A 88 15.59 -11.07 -8.37
C PRO A 88 14.10 -11.02 -8.66
N ALA A 89 13.28 -10.82 -7.63
CA ALA A 89 11.84 -10.73 -7.80
C ALA A 89 11.20 -9.71 -6.85
N VAL A 90 10.07 -9.18 -7.27
CA VAL A 90 9.06 -8.61 -6.38
C VAL A 90 8.12 -9.74 -5.99
N VAL A 91 7.98 -9.96 -4.68
CA VAL A 91 7.00 -10.89 -4.11
C VAL A 91 5.97 -10.12 -3.31
N GLY A 92 4.72 -10.58 -3.35
CA GLY A 92 3.62 -10.02 -2.57
C GLY A 92 2.83 -11.13 -1.91
N TYR A 93 2.39 -10.90 -0.67
CA TYR A 93 1.45 -11.77 0.05
C TYR A 93 0.18 -11.00 0.32
N LEU A 94 -0.97 -11.64 0.08
CA LEU A 94 -2.29 -11.02 0.18
C LEU A 94 -3.19 -11.84 1.10
N ASN A 95 -3.93 -11.14 1.97
CA ASN A 95 -5.08 -11.68 2.66
C ASN A 95 -6.35 -11.02 2.11
N VAL A 96 -7.31 -11.85 1.72
CA VAL A 96 -8.54 -11.46 1.06
C VAL A 96 -9.73 -11.91 1.91
N PRO A 97 -10.56 -11.00 2.44
CA PRO A 97 -11.69 -11.36 3.28
C PRO A 97 -12.62 -12.38 2.62
N GLY A 98 -13.02 -13.38 3.41
CA GLY A 98 -13.90 -14.45 2.95
C GLY A 98 -13.17 -15.65 2.35
N GLN A 99 -11.85 -15.57 2.20
CA GLN A 99 -10.99 -16.72 1.96
C GLN A 99 -10.45 -17.26 3.29
N THR A 100 -9.87 -18.43 3.27
CA THR A 100 -9.18 -19.02 4.42
C THR A 100 -7.90 -19.64 3.92
N GLY A 101 -6.79 -18.95 4.19
CA GLY A 101 -5.46 -19.39 3.84
C GLY A 101 -4.66 -19.87 5.03
N VAL A 102 -3.38 -19.51 5.07
CA VAL A 102 -2.48 -19.84 6.17
C VAL A 102 -2.59 -18.78 7.26
N SER A 103 -2.99 -19.19 8.45
CA SER A 103 -3.20 -18.28 9.58
C SER A 103 -1.91 -17.56 10.00
N ALA A 104 -2.06 -16.34 10.49
CA ALA A 104 -0.98 -15.55 11.09
C ALA A 104 -0.21 -16.39 12.11
N GLY A 105 1.12 -16.22 12.15
CA GLY A 105 2.01 -16.97 13.04
C GLY A 105 2.30 -18.40 12.58
N THR A 106 1.75 -18.83 11.45
CA THR A 106 2.06 -20.13 10.86
C THR A 106 3.07 -19.96 9.72
N LYS A 107 4.14 -20.77 9.75
CA LYS A 107 5.16 -20.78 8.71
C LYS A 107 4.54 -21.18 7.36
N LEU A 108 4.74 -20.37 6.34
CA LEU A 108 4.29 -20.71 4.99
C LEU A 108 5.10 -21.89 4.44
N ALA A 109 4.44 -22.79 3.74
CA ALA A 109 5.11 -23.77 2.91
C ALA A 109 5.61 -23.10 1.62
N GLY A 110 6.78 -23.52 1.15
CA GLY A 110 7.35 -22.98 -0.09
C GLY A 110 6.65 -23.48 -1.34
N GLY A 111 6.72 -22.68 -2.40
CA GLY A 111 6.21 -23.05 -3.72
C GLY A 111 7.01 -24.18 -4.39
N ALA A 112 6.41 -24.78 -5.42
CA ALA A 112 6.95 -25.97 -6.10
C ALA A 112 8.13 -25.68 -7.03
N ALA A 113 8.18 -24.49 -7.63
CA ALA A 113 9.23 -24.15 -8.61
C ALA A 113 10.59 -23.95 -7.93
N GLY A 114 11.62 -24.65 -8.41
CA GLY A 114 12.96 -24.62 -7.81
C GLY A 114 13.57 -23.24 -7.71
N ASP A 115 13.30 -22.38 -8.68
CA ASP A 115 13.83 -21.01 -8.79
C ASP A 115 12.82 -19.94 -8.38
N SER A 116 11.64 -20.34 -7.87
CA SER A 116 10.63 -19.39 -7.44
C SER A 116 10.99 -18.71 -6.12
N PRO A 117 10.94 -17.38 -6.01
CA PRO A 117 10.99 -16.70 -4.73
C PRO A 117 9.89 -17.11 -3.75
N LEU A 118 8.76 -17.63 -4.25
CA LEU A 118 7.69 -18.19 -3.40
C LEU A 118 8.05 -19.55 -2.78
N LYS A 119 9.24 -20.11 -3.09
CA LYS A 119 9.81 -21.23 -2.33
C LYS A 119 10.26 -20.86 -0.92
N ILE A 120 10.42 -19.57 -0.62
CA ILE A 120 10.71 -19.07 0.72
C ILE A 120 9.57 -19.42 1.68
N THR A 121 9.91 -19.56 2.95
CA THR A 121 9.01 -20.07 3.96
C THR A 121 8.89 -19.14 5.17
N PRO A 122 8.46 -17.87 4.97
CA PRO A 122 8.33 -16.92 6.07
C PRO A 122 7.18 -17.30 7.00
N THR A 123 7.22 -16.77 8.22
CA THR A 123 6.07 -16.73 9.12
C THR A 123 5.53 -15.31 9.10
N MET A 124 4.32 -15.14 8.55
CA MET A 124 3.70 -13.81 8.44
C MET A 124 2.89 -13.50 9.69
N ASP A 125 2.78 -12.21 10.03
CA ASP A 125 1.97 -11.72 11.14
C ASP A 125 0.50 -11.44 10.75
N PHE A 126 0.10 -11.82 9.55
CA PHE A 126 -1.27 -11.82 9.05
C PHE A 126 -1.57 -13.11 8.30
N GLU A 127 -2.85 -13.42 8.12
CA GLU A 127 -3.29 -14.56 7.31
C GLU A 127 -2.91 -14.35 5.84
N VAL A 128 -2.40 -15.40 5.19
CA VAL A 128 -2.00 -15.36 3.77
C VAL A 128 -2.85 -16.30 2.96
N ASP A 129 -3.61 -15.74 2.02
CA ASP A 129 -4.42 -16.51 1.06
C ASP A 129 -3.68 -16.72 -0.25
N TYR A 130 -2.98 -15.70 -0.72
CA TYR A 130 -2.29 -15.73 -2.01
C TYR A 130 -0.89 -15.14 -1.92
N GLY A 131 0.06 -15.80 -2.61
CA GLY A 131 1.36 -15.25 -2.90
C GLY A 131 1.46 -14.92 -4.38
N VAL A 132 1.94 -13.75 -4.75
CA VAL A 132 2.23 -13.35 -6.12
C VAL A 132 3.70 -13.01 -6.28
N ARG A 133 4.27 -13.24 -7.45
CA ARG A 133 5.63 -12.82 -7.76
C ARG A 133 5.79 -12.40 -9.21
N LEU A 134 6.67 -11.45 -9.43
CA LEU A 134 7.25 -11.16 -10.73
C LEU A 134 8.77 -11.30 -10.61
N THR A 135 9.34 -12.29 -11.30
CA THR A 135 10.79 -12.55 -11.34
C THR A 135 11.39 -11.88 -12.56
N PHE A 136 12.48 -11.15 -12.37
CA PHE A 136 13.15 -10.43 -13.43
C PHE A 136 14.31 -11.27 -13.96
N ASP A 137 14.32 -11.52 -15.27
CA ASP A 137 15.45 -12.20 -15.90
C ASP A 137 16.68 -11.28 -15.90
N LYS A 138 17.86 -11.85 -15.65
CA LYS A 138 19.15 -11.15 -15.69
C LYS A 138 19.44 -10.57 -17.08
N ASP A 139 18.89 -11.15 -18.12
CA ASP A 139 18.95 -10.63 -19.48
C ASP A 139 17.79 -9.64 -19.69
N ILE A 140 18.10 -8.35 -19.86
CA ILE A 140 17.11 -7.29 -20.06
C ILE A 140 16.23 -7.54 -21.29
N THR A 141 16.67 -8.35 -22.25
CA THR A 141 15.90 -8.71 -23.44
C THR A 141 14.90 -9.84 -23.20
N LYS A 142 14.96 -10.49 -22.03
CA LYS A 142 14.03 -11.55 -21.63
C LYS A 142 12.88 -10.99 -20.81
N SER A 143 11.81 -11.76 -20.73
CA SER A 143 10.61 -11.38 -19.98
C SER A 143 10.85 -11.33 -18.47
N ALA A 144 9.96 -10.62 -17.78
CA ALA A 144 9.72 -10.80 -16.35
C ALA A 144 8.59 -11.83 -16.16
N TYR A 145 8.79 -12.82 -15.29
CA TYR A 145 7.95 -14.01 -15.20
C TYR A 145 6.96 -13.89 -14.05
N PHE A 146 5.66 -13.86 -14.39
CA PHE A 146 4.57 -13.77 -13.42
C PHE A 146 4.11 -15.16 -12.97
N SER A 147 4.01 -15.34 -11.65
CA SER A 147 3.48 -16.57 -11.05
C SER A 147 2.73 -16.28 -9.75
N TYR A 148 1.97 -17.27 -9.26
CA TYR A 148 1.32 -17.16 -7.96
C TYR A 148 1.27 -18.50 -7.23
N ALA A 149 1.09 -18.44 -5.90
CA ALA A 149 0.79 -19.56 -5.02
C ALA A 149 -0.57 -19.35 -4.35
N ASP A 150 -1.37 -20.43 -4.27
CA ASP A 150 -2.71 -20.43 -3.69
C ASP A 150 -2.70 -21.19 -2.35
N TYR A 151 -2.58 -20.41 -1.27
CA TYR A 151 -2.55 -20.97 0.10
C TYR A 151 -3.93 -21.33 0.63
N THR A 152 -5.01 -20.96 -0.07
CA THR A 152 -6.38 -21.43 0.27
C THR A 152 -6.57 -22.93 -0.02
N LYS A 153 -5.67 -23.51 -0.80
CA LYS A 153 -5.63 -24.97 -1.07
C LYS A 153 -4.89 -25.75 -0.01
N GLY A 154 -4.37 -25.08 1.02
CA GLY A 154 -3.63 -25.66 2.13
C GLY A 154 -2.18 -25.25 2.16
N ASN A 155 -1.50 -25.64 3.22
CA ASN A 155 -0.10 -25.30 3.54
C ASN A 155 0.84 -26.51 3.50
N ALA A 156 0.49 -27.55 2.74
CA ALA A 156 1.36 -28.72 2.55
C ALA A 156 2.40 -28.40 1.46
N ALA A 157 3.67 -28.62 1.76
CA ALA A 157 4.75 -28.42 0.81
C ALA A 157 4.79 -29.53 -0.27
N PRO A 158 5.01 -29.19 -1.55
CA PRO A 158 5.12 -27.82 -2.07
C PRO A 158 3.75 -27.21 -2.38
N VAL A 159 3.55 -25.96 -2.00
CA VAL A 159 2.39 -25.20 -2.49
C VAL A 159 2.61 -24.93 -3.97
N PRO A 160 1.60 -25.16 -4.84
CA PRO A 160 1.76 -24.90 -6.25
C PRO A 160 2.12 -23.43 -6.54
N ASP A 161 3.27 -23.24 -7.20
CA ASP A 161 3.67 -21.96 -7.78
C ASP A 161 3.39 -22.05 -9.29
N THR A 162 2.27 -21.44 -9.69
CA THR A 162 1.75 -21.59 -11.04
C THR A 162 2.18 -20.39 -11.89
N TYR A 163 2.93 -20.68 -12.97
CA TYR A 163 3.33 -19.67 -13.96
C TYR A 163 2.14 -19.13 -14.73
N GLN A 164 2.08 -17.81 -14.90
CA GLN A 164 0.96 -17.07 -15.49
C GLN A 164 1.32 -16.27 -16.74
N GLY A 165 2.57 -16.24 -17.15
CA GLY A 165 3.02 -15.53 -18.34
C GLY A 165 4.25 -14.66 -18.10
N GLY A 166 4.83 -14.14 -19.18
CA GLY A 166 6.00 -13.28 -19.17
C GLY A 166 5.69 -11.88 -19.70
N ALA A 167 5.92 -10.85 -18.90
CA ALA A 167 5.89 -9.46 -19.32
C ALA A 167 7.16 -9.09 -20.07
N ASP A 168 7.04 -8.39 -21.20
CA ASP A 168 8.15 -8.13 -22.14
C ASP A 168 9.03 -6.92 -21.76
N LYS A 169 8.85 -6.36 -20.58
CA LYS A 169 9.61 -5.20 -20.05
C LYS A 169 9.43 -3.89 -20.86
N THR A 170 8.39 -3.79 -21.66
CA THR A 170 8.06 -2.58 -22.43
C THR A 170 6.93 -1.76 -21.82
N GLY A 171 6.34 -2.24 -20.73
CA GLY A 171 5.14 -1.68 -20.12
C GLY A 171 3.85 -2.24 -20.69
N VAL A 172 3.91 -3.05 -21.75
CA VAL A 172 2.71 -3.70 -22.29
C VAL A 172 2.21 -4.76 -21.31
N ALA A 173 0.96 -4.61 -20.87
CA ALA A 173 0.37 -5.54 -19.93
C ALA A 173 0.06 -6.89 -20.57
N ILE A 174 0.42 -7.97 -19.85
CA ILE A 174 -0.02 -9.33 -20.15
C ILE A 174 -1.22 -9.70 -19.27
N THR A 175 -2.04 -10.64 -19.73
CA THR A 175 -3.10 -11.25 -18.93
C THR A 175 -2.64 -12.62 -18.43
N ALA A 176 -2.91 -12.94 -17.17
CA ALA A 176 -2.65 -14.24 -16.59
C ALA A 176 -3.29 -15.35 -17.43
N THR A 177 -2.56 -16.45 -17.60
CA THR A 177 -3.00 -17.57 -18.46
C THR A 177 -4.07 -18.44 -17.81
N THR A 178 -4.30 -18.29 -16.51
CA THR A 178 -5.36 -19.05 -15.81
C THR A 178 -6.75 -18.70 -16.33
N THR A 179 -7.59 -19.71 -16.43
CA THR A 179 -9.01 -19.57 -16.84
C THR A 179 -9.98 -19.67 -15.66
N THR A 180 -9.47 -19.88 -14.46
CA THR A 180 -10.27 -20.04 -13.23
C THR A 180 -9.48 -19.52 -12.02
N GLY A 181 -10.17 -19.35 -10.89
CA GLY A 181 -9.57 -19.01 -9.60
C GLY A 181 -9.27 -17.52 -9.43
N PRO A 182 -8.47 -17.16 -8.41
CA PRO A 182 -8.32 -15.79 -7.94
C PRO A 182 -7.62 -14.86 -8.92
N LEU A 183 -6.85 -15.41 -9.86
CA LEU A 183 -6.15 -14.63 -10.88
C LEU A 183 -6.85 -14.64 -12.25
N LEU A 184 -8.12 -15.09 -12.32
CA LEU A 184 -8.89 -14.99 -13.57
C LEU A 184 -8.95 -13.53 -14.02
N GLY A 185 -8.45 -13.25 -15.23
CA GLY A 185 -8.40 -11.90 -15.80
C GLY A 185 -7.40 -10.96 -15.14
N ALA A 186 -6.56 -11.45 -14.21
CA ALA A 186 -5.47 -10.64 -13.64
C ALA A 186 -4.49 -10.24 -14.74
N ARG A 187 -3.95 -9.01 -14.62
CA ARG A 187 -2.98 -8.46 -15.59
C ARG A 187 -1.75 -7.96 -14.84
N VAL A 188 -0.62 -8.00 -15.53
CA VAL A 188 0.63 -7.41 -15.02
C VAL A 188 1.33 -6.65 -16.14
N ALA A 189 1.83 -5.45 -15.82
CA ALA A 189 2.72 -4.68 -16.67
C ALA A 189 4.03 -4.42 -15.93
N TYR A 190 5.12 -4.37 -16.67
CA TYR A 190 6.42 -4.03 -16.13
C TYR A 190 7.20 -3.13 -17.07
N LEU A 191 7.69 -2.03 -16.52
CA LEU A 191 8.62 -1.13 -17.18
C LEU A 191 9.86 -0.94 -16.30
N PRO A 192 11.05 -1.41 -16.74
CA PRO A 192 12.25 -1.38 -15.91
C PRO A 192 12.77 0.05 -15.70
N SER A 193 13.45 0.23 -14.58
CA SER A 193 14.34 1.36 -14.33
C SER A 193 15.77 0.84 -14.17
N THR A 194 16.74 1.56 -14.71
CA THR A 194 18.15 1.19 -14.59
C THR A 194 18.70 1.43 -13.19
N SER A 195 18.10 2.34 -12.43
CA SER A 195 18.61 2.81 -11.14
C SER A 195 17.47 3.40 -10.30
N LEU A 196 17.53 3.23 -8.98
CA LEU A 196 16.61 3.89 -8.04
C LEU A 196 16.78 5.41 -8.08
N ALA A 197 18.00 5.90 -8.14
CA ALA A 197 18.31 7.33 -8.13
C ALA A 197 17.73 8.05 -9.36
N THR A 198 17.70 7.38 -10.50
CA THR A 198 17.20 7.95 -11.78
C THR A 198 15.75 7.61 -12.08
N ASN A 199 15.10 6.77 -11.26
CA ASN A 199 13.69 6.43 -11.43
C ASN A 199 12.77 7.58 -10.99
N THR A 200 12.79 8.68 -11.74
CA THR A 200 11.93 9.85 -11.52
C THR A 200 10.54 9.71 -12.15
N THR A 201 10.36 8.75 -13.03
CA THR A 201 9.12 8.46 -13.76
C THR A 201 8.23 7.45 -13.07
N ASN A 202 8.60 6.99 -11.86
CA ASN A 202 7.88 6.00 -11.07
C ASN A 202 7.58 4.72 -11.86
N THR A 203 8.57 4.19 -12.57
CA THR A 203 8.47 2.90 -13.28
C THR A 203 8.65 1.73 -12.32
N GLY A 204 8.07 0.59 -12.67
CA GLY A 204 8.09 -0.61 -11.87
C GLY A 204 7.08 -1.64 -12.36
N VAL A 205 6.49 -2.35 -11.43
CA VAL A 205 5.48 -3.40 -11.66
C VAL A 205 4.11 -2.88 -11.33
N GLU A 206 3.15 -3.10 -12.20
CA GLU A 206 1.73 -2.88 -11.93
C GLU A 206 0.96 -4.19 -12.05
N PHE A 207 0.19 -4.50 -11.03
CA PHE A 207 -0.77 -5.60 -10.99
C PHE A 207 -2.19 -5.06 -11.05
N GLU A 208 -3.04 -5.71 -11.83
CA GLU A 208 -4.49 -5.51 -11.86
C GLU A 208 -5.17 -6.83 -11.54
N PHE A 209 -6.04 -6.85 -10.55
CA PHE A 209 -6.83 -8.01 -10.16
C PHE A 209 -8.32 -7.71 -10.31
N ASP A 210 -9.08 -8.71 -10.75
CA ASP A 210 -10.53 -8.65 -10.79
C ASP A 210 -11.08 -8.87 -9.37
N LEU A 211 -11.90 -7.94 -8.86
CA LEU A 211 -12.48 -8.06 -7.52
C LEU A 211 -13.37 -9.29 -7.37
N ALA A 212 -14.16 -9.60 -8.41
CA ALA A 212 -15.03 -10.77 -8.37
C ALA A 212 -14.23 -12.07 -8.38
N ALA A 213 -13.12 -12.14 -9.12
CA ALA A 213 -12.24 -13.31 -9.13
C ALA A 213 -11.55 -13.53 -7.77
N LEU A 214 -11.16 -12.46 -7.11
CA LEU A 214 -10.62 -12.51 -5.73
C LEU A 214 -11.69 -12.78 -4.67
N GLY A 215 -12.98 -12.70 -5.01
CA GLY A 215 -14.07 -12.81 -4.04
C GLY A 215 -14.26 -11.54 -3.18
N LEU A 216 -13.78 -10.40 -3.65
CA LEU A 216 -13.85 -9.13 -2.93
C LEU A 216 -15.16 -8.39 -3.19
N ALA A 217 -15.88 -8.06 -2.13
CA ALA A 217 -17.01 -7.15 -2.18
C ALA A 217 -16.56 -5.68 -2.13
N PRO A 218 -17.38 -4.71 -2.55
CA PRO A 218 -17.14 -3.29 -2.30
C PRO A 218 -16.90 -3.04 -0.80
N ASN A 219 -15.93 -2.16 -0.50
CA ASN A 219 -15.50 -1.87 0.88
C ASN A 219 -14.81 -3.01 1.64
N SER A 220 -14.42 -4.10 0.98
CA SER A 220 -13.57 -5.11 1.58
C SER A 220 -12.21 -4.52 1.96
N GLN A 221 -11.59 -5.08 3.01
CA GLN A 221 -10.21 -4.78 3.39
C GLN A 221 -9.30 -5.86 2.83
N VAL A 222 -8.16 -5.46 2.28
CA VAL A 222 -7.11 -6.38 1.82
C VAL A 222 -5.86 -6.07 2.62
N ASN A 223 -5.32 -7.06 3.31
CA ASN A 223 -3.99 -6.94 3.90
C ASN A 223 -2.94 -7.37 2.88
N MET A 224 -1.82 -6.69 2.84
CA MET A 224 -0.78 -6.95 1.87
C MET A 224 0.62 -6.69 2.44
N PHE A 225 1.56 -7.48 1.97
CA PHE A 225 2.98 -7.32 2.19
C PHE A 225 3.68 -7.45 0.85
N PHE A 226 4.66 -6.60 0.58
CA PHE A 226 5.51 -6.72 -0.59
C PHE A 226 6.98 -6.67 -0.20
N ALA A 227 7.81 -7.40 -0.92
CA ALA A 227 9.24 -7.40 -0.71
C ALA A 227 10.00 -7.53 -2.03
N TYR A 228 11.22 -7.03 -2.04
CA TYR A 228 12.22 -7.34 -3.05
C TYR A 228 13.06 -8.52 -2.56
N THR A 229 13.26 -9.52 -3.40
CA THR A 229 14.05 -10.71 -3.09
C THR A 229 15.21 -10.84 -4.07
N ASN A 230 16.29 -11.48 -3.61
CA ASN A 230 17.39 -11.84 -4.50
C ASN A 230 17.13 -13.21 -5.17
N ASP A 231 18.04 -13.62 -6.04
CA ASP A 231 17.99 -14.87 -6.79
C ASP A 231 17.89 -16.12 -5.89
N GLY A 232 18.55 -16.11 -4.75
CA GLY A 232 18.49 -17.21 -3.78
C GLY A 232 17.16 -17.34 -3.03
N GLY A 233 16.16 -16.51 -3.35
CA GLY A 233 14.90 -16.43 -2.60
C GLY A 233 15.07 -15.85 -1.21
N VAL A 234 16.14 -15.13 -0.95
CA VAL A 234 16.36 -14.39 0.30
C VAL A 234 15.72 -13.02 0.17
N PHE A 235 14.98 -12.59 1.17
CA PHE A 235 14.49 -11.22 1.22
C PHE A 235 15.68 -10.26 1.28
N THR A 236 15.60 -9.18 0.51
CA THR A 236 16.52 -8.04 0.71
C THR A 236 16.12 -7.27 1.96
N SER A 237 16.75 -6.13 2.23
CA SER A 237 16.29 -5.20 3.28
C SER A 237 14.90 -4.61 3.01
N ASP A 238 14.47 -4.65 1.75
CA ASP A 238 13.37 -3.86 1.24
C ASP A 238 12.05 -4.59 1.35
N THR A 239 11.15 -4.05 2.18
CA THR A 239 9.78 -4.53 2.36
C THR A 239 8.78 -3.37 2.37
N PHE A 240 7.53 -3.66 2.09
CA PHE A 240 6.37 -2.81 2.36
C PHE A 240 5.39 -3.56 3.27
N PRO A 241 5.17 -3.07 4.52
CA PRO A 241 5.77 -1.88 5.13
C PRO A 241 7.28 -2.00 5.34
N PRO A 242 8.02 -0.87 5.38
CA PRO A 242 9.45 -0.89 5.70
C PRO A 242 9.70 -1.32 7.15
N ILE A 243 10.68 -2.19 7.36
CA ILE A 243 11.12 -2.60 8.69
C ILE A 243 12.08 -1.55 9.25
N ALA A 244 11.76 -0.99 10.40
CA ALA A 244 12.59 0.05 11.02
C ALA A 244 14.00 -0.45 11.34
N GLY A 245 15.02 0.28 10.85
CA GLY A 245 16.44 -0.06 11.08
C GLY A 245 16.97 -1.22 10.25
N GLN A 246 16.21 -1.78 9.34
CA GLN A 246 16.67 -2.84 8.45
C GLN A 246 17.64 -2.29 7.41
N THR A 247 18.84 -2.90 7.32
CA THR A 247 19.91 -2.49 6.38
C THR A 247 20.55 -3.67 5.65
N THR A 248 20.21 -4.90 6.03
CA THR A 248 20.78 -6.14 5.51
C THR A 248 19.68 -7.07 5.03
N ALA A 249 20.04 -8.04 4.21
CA ALA A 249 19.11 -9.05 3.73
C ALA A 249 18.54 -9.88 4.91
N LEU A 250 17.27 -10.26 4.78
CA LEU A 250 16.54 -11.11 5.71
C LEU A 250 16.61 -12.58 5.27
N ALA A 251 16.51 -13.50 6.22
CA ALA A 251 16.54 -14.92 5.93
C ALA A 251 15.34 -15.37 5.06
N PRO A 252 15.47 -16.45 4.27
CA PRO A 252 14.36 -16.96 3.45
C PRO A 252 13.20 -17.50 4.27
N ASN A 253 13.42 -17.79 5.55
CA ASN A 253 12.43 -18.24 6.52
C ASN A 253 12.21 -17.21 7.63
N GLN A 254 12.26 -15.92 7.29
CA GLN A 254 12.07 -14.82 8.23
C GLN A 254 10.77 -14.98 9.02
N ASP A 255 10.86 -14.84 10.31
CA ASP A 255 9.69 -14.74 11.20
C ASP A 255 9.33 -13.26 11.38
N PHE A 256 8.30 -12.82 10.66
CA PHE A 256 7.81 -11.45 10.71
C PHE A 256 7.00 -11.18 11.98
N THR A 257 6.51 -12.22 12.69
CA THR A 257 5.83 -12.04 13.98
C THR A 257 6.78 -11.61 15.09
N ALA A 258 8.08 -11.89 14.94
CA ALA A 258 9.12 -11.46 15.87
C ALA A 258 9.54 -9.98 15.69
N ILE A 259 9.05 -9.30 14.65
CA ILE A 259 9.34 -7.90 14.35
C ILE A 259 8.26 -7.03 14.98
N SER A 260 8.66 -5.98 15.69
CA SER A 260 7.72 -5.07 16.35
C SER A 260 6.85 -4.32 15.34
N GLY A 261 5.56 -4.24 15.60
CA GLY A 261 4.55 -3.60 14.74
C GLY A 261 3.97 -4.59 13.73
N ASN A 262 3.00 -4.13 12.95
CA ASN A 262 2.41 -4.94 11.90
C ASN A 262 3.32 -4.93 10.67
N GLN A 263 3.64 -6.10 10.14
CA GLN A 263 4.42 -6.26 8.92
C GLN A 263 3.50 -6.45 7.70
N PHE A 264 2.38 -5.78 7.70
CA PHE A 264 1.44 -5.71 6.58
C PHE A 264 0.75 -4.36 6.51
N LEU A 265 0.28 -4.01 5.35
CA LEU A 265 -0.50 -2.81 5.05
C LEU A 265 -1.95 -3.21 4.81
N THR A 266 -2.89 -2.42 5.29
CA THR A 266 -4.32 -2.64 5.04
C THR A 266 -4.85 -1.58 4.08
N TYR A 267 -5.45 -2.03 2.99
CA TYR A 267 -6.16 -1.18 2.04
C TYR A 267 -7.65 -1.53 2.04
N GLN A 268 -8.49 -0.54 2.25
CA GLN A 268 -9.95 -0.69 2.16
C GLN A 268 -10.41 -0.23 0.78
N LEU A 269 -11.07 -1.12 0.05
CA LEU A 269 -11.67 -0.79 -1.23
C LEU A 269 -12.68 0.35 -1.06
N GLY A 270 -12.66 1.30 -1.97
CA GLY A 270 -13.58 2.45 -1.94
C GLY A 270 -13.20 3.57 -0.96
N THR A 271 -12.44 3.33 0.11
CA THR A 271 -12.00 4.36 1.06
C THR A 271 -10.49 4.55 1.16
N GLY A 272 -9.72 3.59 0.64
CA GLY A 272 -8.25 3.67 0.56
C GLY A 272 -7.54 3.08 1.77
N VAL A 273 -6.30 3.53 1.98
CA VAL A 273 -5.43 3.01 3.03
C VAL A 273 -6.03 3.26 4.39
N LEU A 274 -6.20 2.20 5.14
CA LEU A 274 -6.30 2.28 6.59
C LEU A 274 -4.86 2.27 7.13
N ALA A 275 -4.21 3.43 7.09
CA ALA A 275 -2.90 3.56 7.72
C ALA A 275 -3.00 3.07 9.16
N SER A 276 -2.15 2.14 9.58
CA SER A 276 -2.08 1.79 10.99
C SER A 276 -1.73 3.07 11.75
N ARG A 277 -2.43 3.34 12.85
CA ARG A 277 -2.19 4.55 13.65
C ARG A 277 -0.72 4.70 14.06
N SER A 278 0.02 3.60 14.13
CA SER A 278 1.45 3.59 14.46
C SER A 278 2.33 4.10 13.32
N GLU A 279 2.04 3.79 12.06
CA GLU A 279 2.83 4.25 10.91
C GLU A 279 2.64 5.74 10.66
N VAL A 280 1.41 6.23 10.71
CA VAL A 280 1.15 7.68 10.62
C VAL A 280 1.78 8.41 11.79
N ALA A 281 1.70 7.86 13.02
CA ALA A 281 2.37 8.45 14.18
C ALA A 281 3.89 8.50 14.00
N ALA A 282 4.51 7.46 13.46
CA ALA A 282 5.94 7.41 13.17
C ALA A 282 6.32 8.40 12.05
N ALA A 283 5.57 8.45 10.95
CA ALA A 283 5.82 9.35 9.83
C ALA A 283 5.70 10.82 10.24
N LEU A 284 4.71 11.15 11.06
CA LEU A 284 4.50 12.48 11.62
C LEU A 284 5.35 12.73 12.87
N ARG A 285 6.18 11.78 13.33
CA ARG A 285 6.87 11.85 14.64
C ARG A 285 5.93 12.28 15.76
N PHE A 286 4.68 11.80 15.70
CA PHE A 286 3.62 12.17 16.63
C PHE A 286 3.88 11.55 17.99
N GLY A 287 3.96 12.40 19.00
CA GLY A 287 4.15 11.99 20.38
C GLY A 287 3.45 12.95 21.36
N VAL A 288 3.07 12.40 22.50
CA VAL A 288 2.44 13.18 23.59
C VAL A 288 3.28 12.96 24.84
N TYR A 289 3.92 14.02 25.32
CA TYR A 289 4.88 13.92 26.42
C TYR A 289 4.86 15.19 27.30
N PRO A 290 5.07 15.05 28.63
CA PRO A 290 5.03 13.80 29.41
C PRO A 290 3.62 13.19 29.42
N ASN A 291 3.54 11.86 29.52
CA ASN A 291 2.26 11.17 29.58
C ASN A 291 2.41 9.90 30.45
N PRO A 292 1.84 9.86 31.68
CA PRO A 292 1.01 10.91 32.35
C PRO A 292 1.78 12.19 32.68
N GLY A 293 1.06 13.30 32.90
CA GLY A 293 1.66 14.56 33.37
C GLY A 293 0.69 15.73 33.48
N ALA A 294 1.10 16.73 34.28
CA ALA A 294 0.33 17.96 34.47
C ALA A 294 0.55 19.01 33.34
N ALA A 295 1.67 18.94 32.64
CA ALA A 295 2.04 19.87 31.56
C ALA A 295 2.40 19.10 30.30
N VAL A 296 1.40 18.62 29.60
CA VAL A 296 1.56 17.75 28.43
C VAL A 296 1.62 18.56 27.14
N ALA A 297 2.53 18.16 26.23
CA ALA A 297 2.62 18.71 24.88
C ALA A 297 2.42 17.63 23.84
N VAL A 298 1.76 17.99 22.73
CA VAL A 298 1.63 17.19 21.52
C VAL A 298 2.70 17.65 20.56
N ASN A 299 3.64 16.76 20.23
CA ASN A 299 4.72 17.03 19.30
C ASN A 299 4.46 16.29 18.00
N TYR A 300 4.74 16.91 16.86
CA TYR A 300 4.57 16.31 15.54
C TYR A 300 5.42 17.01 14.49
N THR A 301 5.60 16.35 13.36
CA THR A 301 6.30 16.92 12.20
C THR A 301 5.33 17.06 11.04
N VAL A 302 5.25 18.27 10.47
CA VAL A 302 4.55 18.51 9.21
C VAL A 302 5.51 18.17 8.08
N PRO A 303 5.13 17.30 7.10
CA PRO A 303 5.94 17.02 5.91
C PRO A 303 6.29 18.29 5.13
N GLN A 304 7.21 18.18 4.17
CA GLN A 304 7.63 19.34 3.36
C GLN A 304 6.44 20.04 2.69
N GLY A 305 6.54 21.35 2.61
CA GLY A 305 5.46 22.22 2.12
C GLY A 305 4.54 22.69 3.23
N GLN A 306 3.47 23.40 2.84
CA GLN A 306 2.43 23.85 3.76
C GLN A 306 1.27 22.85 3.77
N GLN A 307 0.91 22.36 4.97
CA GLN A 307 -0.15 21.38 5.15
C GLN A 307 -1.27 21.91 6.05
N GLN A 308 -2.50 21.49 5.81
CA GLN A 308 -3.60 21.71 6.75
C GLN A 308 -3.42 20.78 7.95
N VAL A 309 -3.32 21.37 9.14
CA VAL A 309 -3.22 20.66 10.41
C VAL A 309 -4.51 20.84 11.18
N ALA A 310 -5.10 19.73 11.62
CA ALA A 310 -6.21 19.72 12.55
C ALA A 310 -5.87 18.85 13.76
N LEU A 311 -5.84 19.45 14.94
CA LEU A 311 -5.65 18.77 16.21
C LEU A 311 -6.92 18.91 17.04
N SER A 312 -7.43 17.79 17.54
CA SER A 312 -8.64 17.76 18.39
C SER A 312 -8.38 16.93 19.63
N VAL A 313 -8.87 17.40 20.77
CA VAL A 313 -8.79 16.70 22.06
C VAL A 313 -10.19 16.40 22.55
N PHE A 314 -10.42 15.13 22.87
CA PHE A 314 -11.70 14.64 23.38
C PHE A 314 -11.53 14.12 24.80
N ASP A 315 -12.53 14.37 25.67
CA ASP A 315 -12.59 13.77 26.99
C ASP A 315 -13.08 12.30 26.95
N ALA A 316 -13.15 11.65 28.10
CA ALA A 316 -13.58 10.27 28.21
C ALA A 316 -15.02 10.00 27.75
N THR A 317 -15.85 11.05 27.66
CA THR A 317 -17.24 10.97 27.18
C THR A 317 -17.36 11.15 25.67
N GLY A 318 -16.22 11.45 24.99
CA GLY A 318 -16.18 11.75 23.57
C GLY A 318 -16.48 13.20 23.21
N LYS A 319 -16.66 14.09 24.22
CA LYS A 319 -16.85 15.52 23.99
C LYS A 319 -15.54 16.18 23.60
N GLN A 320 -15.54 16.97 22.52
CA GLN A 320 -14.37 17.73 22.11
C GLN A 320 -14.13 18.90 23.04
N VAL A 321 -12.97 18.95 23.69
CA VAL A 321 -12.58 19.97 24.68
C VAL A 321 -11.54 20.95 24.14
N ARG A 322 -10.80 20.63 23.08
CA ARG A 322 -9.84 21.49 22.38
C ARG A 322 -9.87 21.22 20.90
N SER A 323 -9.55 22.25 20.11
CA SER A 323 -9.41 22.17 18.66
C SER A 323 -8.41 23.21 18.17
N LEU A 324 -7.53 22.81 17.25
CA LEU A 324 -6.69 23.67 16.44
C LEU A 324 -6.93 23.29 14.99
N ARG A 325 -7.09 24.27 14.10
CA ARG A 325 -7.17 24.02 12.66
C ARG A 325 -6.52 25.18 11.92
N GLU A 326 -5.36 24.93 11.34
CA GLU A 326 -4.59 25.94 10.62
C GLU A 326 -3.68 25.31 9.57
N ALA A 327 -3.20 26.10 8.63
CA ALA A 327 -2.17 25.71 7.69
C ALA A 327 -0.81 25.95 8.35
N GLN A 328 0.02 24.92 8.41
CA GLN A 328 1.37 24.97 8.99
C GLN A 328 2.43 24.63 7.97
N ALA A 329 3.58 25.32 8.06
CA ALA A 329 4.75 25.02 7.23
C ALA A 329 5.38 23.68 7.63
N GLY A 330 6.12 23.08 6.69
CA GLY A 330 6.90 21.87 6.97
C GLY A 330 7.90 22.08 8.12
N GLY A 331 8.05 21.06 8.96
CA GLY A 331 8.96 21.09 10.12
C GLY A 331 8.33 20.54 11.40
N ALA A 332 9.09 20.62 12.49
CA ALA A 332 8.64 20.16 13.81
C ALA A 332 7.74 21.22 14.49
N HIS A 333 6.64 20.76 15.04
CA HIS A 333 5.66 21.57 15.76
C HIS A 333 5.36 20.96 17.13
N SER A 334 4.93 21.84 18.06
CA SER A 334 4.53 21.45 19.41
C SER A 334 3.30 22.23 19.85
N TYR A 335 2.30 21.53 20.34
CA TYR A 335 1.07 22.12 20.88
C TYR A 335 0.88 21.74 22.34
N LYS A 336 0.84 22.72 23.24
CA LYS A 336 0.67 22.50 24.68
C LYS A 336 -0.81 22.28 25.02
N LEU A 337 -1.07 21.19 25.75
CA LEU A 337 -2.38 20.90 26.33
C LEU A 337 -2.51 21.62 27.68
N ALA A 338 -2.83 22.91 27.65
CA ALA A 338 -3.01 23.70 28.87
C ALA A 338 -4.46 23.73 29.31
N ASN A 339 -4.70 23.93 30.63
CA ASN A 339 -6.03 24.14 31.23
C ASN A 339 -7.02 22.98 30.95
N LEU A 340 -6.54 21.76 31.02
CA LEU A 340 -7.36 20.56 31.09
C LEU A 340 -7.41 20.07 32.54
N SER A 341 -8.57 19.61 33.01
CA SER A 341 -8.71 18.96 34.30
C SER A 341 -8.01 17.61 34.31
N ALA A 342 -7.59 17.13 35.50
CA ALA A 342 -7.07 15.78 35.63
C ALA A 342 -8.07 14.76 35.05
N GLY A 343 -7.55 13.83 34.24
CA GLY A 343 -8.42 12.88 33.57
C GLY A 343 -7.79 12.23 32.34
N ILE A 344 -8.58 11.37 31.68
CA ILE A 344 -8.18 10.67 30.44
C ILE A 344 -8.75 11.41 29.24
N TYR A 345 -7.90 11.64 28.26
CA TYR A 345 -8.25 12.30 27.01
C TYR A 345 -7.76 11.50 25.80
N VAL A 346 -8.33 11.74 24.64
CA VAL A 346 -7.86 11.26 23.35
C VAL A 346 -7.49 12.46 22.49
N VAL A 347 -6.23 12.54 22.10
CA VAL A 347 -5.73 13.52 21.13
C VAL A 347 -5.79 12.90 19.74
N LYS A 348 -6.43 13.58 18.79
CA LYS A 348 -6.44 13.24 17.36
C LYS A 348 -5.71 14.33 16.61
N LEU A 349 -4.76 13.92 15.76
CA LEU A 349 -4.01 14.78 14.85
C LEU A 349 -4.29 14.36 13.41
N ASN A 350 -4.56 15.35 12.55
CA ASN A 350 -4.64 15.18 11.11
C ASN A 350 -3.68 16.20 10.46
N VAL A 351 -2.78 15.73 9.58
CA VAL A 351 -1.85 16.56 8.82
C VAL A 351 -1.94 16.15 7.36
N GLY A 352 -2.44 17.03 6.50
CA GLY A 352 -2.55 16.76 5.06
C GLY A 352 -3.35 15.50 4.71
N GLY A 353 -4.36 15.13 5.53
CA GLY A 353 -5.16 13.92 5.37
C GLY A 353 -4.65 12.70 6.14
N GLN A 354 -3.41 12.69 6.61
CA GLN A 354 -2.87 11.64 7.49
C GLN A 354 -3.40 11.83 8.91
N GLN A 355 -4.01 10.80 9.48
CA GLN A 355 -4.64 10.87 10.81
C GLN A 355 -4.02 9.89 11.79
N THR A 356 -3.72 10.37 12.99
CA THR A 356 -3.27 9.55 14.12
C THR A 356 -3.92 9.99 15.43
N SER A 357 -3.81 9.15 16.46
CA SER A 357 -4.33 9.53 17.77
C SER A 357 -3.55 8.86 18.91
N SER A 358 -3.57 9.50 20.08
CA SER A 358 -2.97 8.97 21.30
C SER A 358 -3.88 9.20 22.51
N LYS A 359 -3.84 8.24 23.45
CA LYS A 359 -4.43 8.42 24.79
C LYS A 359 -3.49 9.28 25.62
N VAL A 360 -4.06 10.21 26.37
CA VAL A 360 -3.35 11.14 27.25
C VAL A 360 -3.95 11.08 28.62
N VAL A 361 -3.13 11.09 29.64
CA VAL A 361 -3.52 11.19 31.05
C VAL A 361 -2.98 12.52 31.61
N ILE A 362 -3.88 13.42 32.02
CA ILE A 362 -3.58 14.69 32.69
C ILE A 362 -3.69 14.45 34.19
N GLU A 363 -2.68 14.86 34.94
CA GLU A 363 -2.59 14.79 36.41
C GLU A 363 -2.89 16.14 37.07
#